data_92edea443eec97a0347eb443ce768429
#
_entry.id   92edea443eec97a0347eb443ce768429
#
_cell.length_a   1.000
_cell.length_b   1.000
_cell.length_c   1.000
_cell.angle_alpha   90.00
_cell.angle_beta   90.00
_cell.angle_gamma   90.00
#
_symmetry.space_group_name_H-M   'P 1'
#
loop_
_entity.id
_entity.type
_entity.pdbx_description
1 polymer ?
#
loop_
_entity_poly.entity_id
_entity_poly.type
_entity_poly.pdbx_seq_one_letter_code
_entity_poly.pdbx_strand_id
1 'polypeptide(L)'
;MRPSSLAVIGLGAIGGSLAWQARLAGVPRVVGFSPARAEGVQALQASAITDMADTAAAAVRGAELVVLAVPPRPTLELIDQLAPSLEPGAILTDVCSVKEPVVARARRAGLGDRFAGAHPLAGTHASGWKAARPDRLRGCVVYVSETGAPEGHRAASAVMAFWEDVLEAAPVLIDPGAHDRQLAWTSHLPQAVSYALAWTLANRALGGVSFGTGAMDTTRLAASSPDMWTDLLLYNRPALTEALQITESALAELRRLMEAGDSEGLRAYLDTARNFREGLDR
;
A
#
# COMPACT_ATOMS: atom_id res chain seq x y z
N MET A 1 14.23 15.87 -5.42
CA MET A 1 15.56 15.80 -4.73
C MET A 1 16.15 14.40 -4.93
N ARG A 2 17.38 14.31 -5.42
CA ARG A 2 18.07 13.02 -5.55
C ARG A 2 18.97 12.82 -4.32
N PRO A 3 18.70 11.85 -3.44
CA PRO A 3 19.54 11.60 -2.28
C PRO A 3 20.91 11.03 -2.72
N SER A 4 21.98 11.36 -2.00
CA SER A 4 23.29 10.74 -2.22
C SER A 4 23.34 9.32 -1.63
N SER A 5 22.49 9.05 -0.63
CA SER A 5 22.42 7.78 0.06
C SER A 5 20.98 7.41 0.42
N LEU A 6 20.52 6.27 -0.06
CA LEU A 6 19.20 5.69 0.13
C LEU A 6 19.29 4.37 0.88
N ALA A 7 18.49 4.18 1.92
CA ALA A 7 18.27 2.87 2.54
C ALA A 7 16.88 2.36 2.21
N VAL A 8 16.75 1.09 1.81
CA VAL A 8 15.48 0.43 1.51
C VAL A 8 15.33 -0.80 2.41
N ILE A 9 14.33 -0.76 3.28
CA ILE A 9 14.01 -1.84 4.22
C ILE A 9 12.81 -2.61 3.67
N GLY A 10 13.07 -3.83 3.20
CA GLY A 10 12.13 -4.65 2.43
C GLY A 10 12.43 -4.58 0.94
N LEU A 11 12.87 -5.71 0.36
CA LEU A 11 13.28 -5.80 -1.05
C LEU A 11 12.29 -6.66 -1.87
N GLY A 12 11.03 -6.64 -1.47
CA GLY A 12 9.93 -7.27 -2.22
C GLY A 12 9.55 -6.51 -3.49
N ALA A 13 8.33 -6.74 -3.98
CA ALA A 13 7.83 -6.17 -5.25
C ALA A 13 7.96 -4.64 -5.34
N ILE A 14 7.59 -3.90 -4.27
CA ILE A 14 7.65 -2.42 -4.26
C ILE A 14 9.04 -1.93 -3.89
N GLY A 15 9.60 -2.37 -2.76
CA GLY A 15 10.90 -1.87 -2.29
C GLY A 15 12.04 -2.26 -3.23
N GLY A 16 12.02 -3.47 -3.79
CA GLY A 16 12.97 -3.90 -4.81
C GLY A 16 12.87 -3.06 -6.10
N SER A 17 11.65 -2.76 -6.56
CA SER A 17 11.41 -1.89 -7.72
C SER A 17 11.93 -0.47 -7.47
N LEU A 18 11.64 0.08 -6.29
CA LEU A 18 12.09 1.40 -5.87
C LEU A 18 13.62 1.47 -5.83
N ALA A 19 14.27 0.51 -5.18
CA ALA A 19 15.74 0.45 -5.10
C ALA A 19 16.35 0.38 -6.50
N TRP A 20 15.80 -0.49 -7.36
CA TRP A 20 16.30 -0.69 -8.72
C TRP A 20 16.16 0.57 -9.57
N GLN A 21 14.98 1.20 -9.56
CA GLN A 21 14.73 2.44 -10.31
C GLN A 21 15.62 3.59 -9.79
N ALA A 22 15.79 3.71 -8.46
CA ALA A 22 16.69 4.70 -7.87
C ALA A 22 18.16 4.53 -8.32
N ARG A 23 18.63 3.26 -8.42
CA ARG A 23 19.96 2.98 -8.98
C ARG A 23 20.08 3.40 -10.44
N LEU A 24 19.10 3.07 -11.26
CA LEU A 24 19.07 3.47 -12.68
C LEU A 24 18.98 4.99 -12.84
N ALA A 25 18.29 5.68 -11.95
CA ALA A 25 18.26 7.13 -11.90
C ALA A 25 19.55 7.78 -11.38
N GLY A 26 20.56 6.98 -11.02
CA GLY A 26 21.90 7.45 -10.64
C GLY A 26 22.04 7.82 -9.15
N VAL A 27 21.22 7.27 -8.25
CA VAL A 27 21.47 7.37 -6.80
C VAL A 27 22.77 6.63 -6.47
N PRO A 28 23.82 7.31 -5.94
CA PRO A 28 25.16 6.71 -5.85
C PRO A 28 25.21 5.52 -4.91
N ARG A 29 24.58 5.64 -3.73
CA ARG A 29 24.57 4.60 -2.70
C ARG A 29 23.14 4.18 -2.40
N VAL A 30 22.82 2.91 -2.62
CA VAL A 30 21.54 2.29 -2.24
C VAL A 30 21.81 1.05 -1.41
N VAL A 31 21.49 1.12 -0.12
CA VAL A 31 21.67 0.00 0.82
C VAL A 31 20.35 -0.69 1.02
N GLY A 32 20.30 -1.99 0.80
CA GLY A 32 19.10 -2.80 0.97
C GLY A 32 19.19 -3.71 2.20
N PHE A 33 18.06 -3.90 2.87
CA PHE A 33 17.86 -4.95 3.87
C PHE A 33 16.54 -5.66 3.62
N SER A 34 16.54 -6.99 3.70
CA SER A 34 15.33 -7.81 3.75
C SER A 34 15.52 -8.94 4.76
N PRO A 35 14.47 -9.27 5.58
CA PRO A 35 14.49 -10.47 6.43
C PRO A 35 14.73 -11.75 5.62
N ALA A 36 14.22 -11.80 4.40
CA ALA A 36 14.52 -12.85 3.43
C ALA A 36 15.85 -12.55 2.73
N ARG A 37 16.98 -13.05 3.32
CA ARG A 37 18.33 -12.80 2.81
C ARG A 37 18.47 -13.05 1.30
N ALA A 38 17.74 -14.03 0.76
CA ALA A 38 17.75 -14.35 -0.68
C ALA A 38 17.30 -13.17 -1.56
N GLU A 39 16.36 -12.33 -1.10
CA GLU A 39 15.92 -11.14 -1.83
C GLU A 39 17.05 -10.11 -1.91
N GLY A 40 17.79 -9.89 -0.82
CA GLY A 40 18.96 -9.01 -0.81
C GLY A 40 20.06 -9.47 -1.76
N VAL A 41 20.35 -10.76 -1.79
CA VAL A 41 21.32 -11.35 -2.73
C VAL A 41 20.88 -11.14 -4.18
N GLN A 42 19.62 -11.39 -4.49
CA GLN A 42 19.06 -11.20 -5.84
C GLN A 42 19.07 -9.71 -6.25
N ALA A 43 18.74 -8.81 -5.32
CA ALA A 43 18.80 -7.38 -5.57
C ALA A 43 20.22 -6.88 -5.86
N LEU A 44 21.21 -7.41 -5.14
CA LEU A 44 22.63 -7.10 -5.35
C LEU A 44 23.12 -7.63 -6.71
N GLN A 45 22.76 -8.87 -7.05
CA GLN A 45 23.11 -9.48 -8.34
C GLN A 45 22.49 -8.72 -9.53
N ALA A 46 21.29 -8.19 -9.36
CA ALA A 46 20.62 -7.34 -10.35
C ALA A 46 21.14 -5.90 -10.39
N SER A 47 22.11 -5.54 -9.54
CA SER A 47 22.63 -4.17 -9.36
C SER A 47 21.54 -3.16 -8.94
N ALA A 48 20.45 -3.65 -8.33
CA ALA A 48 19.36 -2.82 -7.81
C ALA A 48 19.73 -2.13 -6.48
N ILE A 49 20.74 -2.65 -5.79
CA ILE A 49 21.35 -2.06 -4.59
C ILE A 49 22.88 -2.06 -4.75
N THR A 50 23.58 -1.16 -4.05
CA THR A 50 25.04 -1.14 -3.99
C THR A 50 25.58 -2.06 -2.91
N ASP A 51 24.84 -2.15 -1.80
CA ASP A 51 25.24 -2.90 -0.61
C ASP A 51 24.04 -3.58 0.02
N MET A 52 24.28 -4.74 0.62
CA MET A 52 23.28 -5.45 1.42
C MET A 52 23.70 -5.40 2.89
N ALA A 53 22.80 -4.89 3.74
CA ALA A 53 23.01 -4.86 5.19
C ALA A 53 22.49 -6.14 5.86
N ASP A 54 23.07 -6.53 6.98
CA ASP A 54 22.63 -7.68 7.77
C ASP A 54 21.49 -7.36 8.74
N THR A 55 21.25 -6.07 9.03
CA THR A 55 20.15 -5.59 9.87
C THR A 55 19.57 -4.29 9.33
N ALA A 56 18.30 -4.01 9.66
CA ALA A 56 17.67 -2.74 9.32
C ALA A 56 18.44 -1.54 9.90
N ALA A 57 18.91 -1.64 11.15
CA ALA A 57 19.71 -0.61 11.81
C ALA A 57 21.07 -0.37 11.12
N ALA A 58 21.69 -1.41 10.56
CA ALA A 58 22.90 -1.24 9.77
C ALA A 58 22.63 -0.58 8.42
N ALA A 59 21.49 -0.88 7.80
CA ALA A 59 21.11 -0.33 6.50
C ALA A 59 20.92 1.20 6.55
N VAL A 60 20.35 1.73 7.63
CA VAL A 60 20.02 3.16 7.74
C VAL A 60 21.20 4.06 8.07
N ARG A 61 22.36 3.51 8.46
CA ARG A 61 23.53 4.32 8.79
C ARG A 61 24.05 5.12 7.59
N GLY A 62 24.18 6.43 7.78
CA GLY A 62 24.63 7.35 6.74
C GLY A 62 23.64 7.51 5.58
N ALA A 63 22.37 7.09 5.73
CA ALA A 63 21.35 7.30 4.73
C ALA A 63 20.72 8.70 4.91
N GLU A 64 20.54 9.43 3.82
CA GLU A 64 19.80 10.68 3.77
C GLU A 64 18.28 10.43 3.68
N LEU A 65 17.89 9.38 2.97
CA LEU A 65 16.52 8.93 2.85
C LEU A 65 16.40 7.44 3.20
N VAL A 66 15.45 7.11 4.05
CA VAL A 66 15.13 5.73 4.44
C VAL A 66 13.71 5.41 4.04
N VAL A 67 13.52 4.31 3.31
CA VAL A 67 12.21 3.84 2.85
C VAL A 67 11.87 2.50 3.53
N LEU A 68 10.76 2.46 4.25
CA LEU A 68 10.20 1.23 4.82
C LEU A 68 9.23 0.62 3.80
N ALA A 69 9.65 -0.45 3.15
CA ALA A 69 8.87 -1.15 2.13
C ALA A 69 8.47 -2.56 2.61
N VAL A 70 7.94 -2.62 3.82
CA VAL A 70 7.44 -3.83 4.51
C VAL A 70 5.97 -3.67 4.85
N PRO A 71 5.25 -4.77 5.25
CA PRO A 71 3.85 -4.69 5.65
C PRO A 71 3.60 -3.71 6.82
N PRO A 72 2.34 -3.29 7.06
CA PRO A 72 2.03 -2.24 8.02
C PRO A 72 2.53 -2.50 9.44
N ARG A 73 2.33 -3.70 10.00
CA ARG A 73 2.76 -4.02 11.37
C ARG A 73 4.29 -3.91 11.54
N PRO A 74 5.12 -4.58 10.72
CA PRO A 74 6.57 -4.37 10.75
C PRO A 74 6.98 -2.93 10.51
N THR A 75 6.25 -2.15 9.69
CA THR A 75 6.54 -0.72 9.49
C THR A 75 6.41 0.06 10.78
N LEU A 76 5.33 -0.16 11.55
CA LEU A 76 5.12 0.52 12.83
C LEU A 76 6.23 0.16 13.85
N GLU A 77 6.64 -1.10 13.89
CA GLU A 77 7.73 -1.56 14.76
C GLU A 77 9.08 -0.96 14.37
N LEU A 78 9.38 -0.93 13.08
CA LEU A 78 10.62 -0.38 12.54
C LEU A 78 10.73 1.14 12.74
N ILE A 79 9.63 1.87 12.69
CA ILE A 79 9.64 3.31 13.02
C ILE A 79 10.23 3.52 14.42
N ASP A 80 9.75 2.79 15.43
CA ASP A 80 10.25 2.92 16.80
C ASP A 80 11.72 2.47 16.93
N GLN A 81 12.06 1.35 16.29
CA GLN A 81 13.39 0.77 16.38
C GLN A 81 14.46 1.63 15.69
N LEU A 82 14.11 2.26 14.56
CA LEU A 82 15.07 2.98 13.74
C LEU A 82 15.17 4.47 14.07
N ALA A 83 14.13 5.06 14.67
CA ALA A 83 14.14 6.48 15.02
C ALA A 83 15.41 6.96 15.77
N PRO A 84 15.93 6.19 16.76
CA PRO A 84 17.17 6.57 17.47
C PRO A 84 18.44 6.40 16.63
N SER A 85 18.38 5.63 15.52
CA SER A 85 19.53 5.28 14.68
C SER A 85 19.63 6.11 13.40
N LEU A 86 18.65 6.99 13.16
CA LEU A 86 18.65 7.88 12.01
C LEU A 86 19.64 9.02 12.19
N GLU A 87 20.42 9.28 11.15
CA GLU A 87 21.35 10.42 11.13
C GLU A 87 20.59 11.75 11.30
N PRO A 88 21.23 12.77 11.88
CA PRO A 88 20.67 14.11 11.91
C PRO A 88 20.29 14.60 10.51
N GLY A 89 19.02 14.97 10.32
CA GLY A 89 18.52 15.44 9.02
C GLY A 89 18.07 14.34 8.06
N ALA A 90 18.29 13.07 8.36
CA ALA A 90 17.74 11.95 7.57
C ALA A 90 16.22 11.95 7.59
N ILE A 91 15.61 11.66 6.44
CA ILE A 91 14.17 11.55 6.27
C ILE A 91 13.79 10.08 6.23
N LEU A 92 12.76 9.72 6.99
CA LEU A 92 12.12 8.42 6.96
C LEU A 92 10.80 8.52 6.19
N THR A 93 10.51 7.55 5.34
CA THR A 93 9.24 7.38 4.65
C THR A 93 8.86 5.90 4.60
N ASP A 94 7.62 5.61 4.23
CA ASP A 94 7.12 4.25 4.04
C ASP A 94 6.40 4.10 2.69
N VAL A 95 5.86 2.91 2.41
CA VAL A 95 5.02 2.64 1.22
C VAL A 95 3.73 1.91 1.58
N CYS A 96 3.29 1.97 2.82
CA CYS A 96 2.10 1.25 3.30
C CYS A 96 0.80 1.78 2.69
N SER A 97 -0.19 0.89 2.60
CA SER A 97 -1.54 1.21 2.09
C SER A 97 -2.47 1.81 3.16
N VAL A 98 -1.97 2.12 4.35
CA VAL A 98 -2.64 2.89 5.41
C VAL A 98 -1.72 4.00 5.88
N LYS A 99 -2.25 5.18 6.15
CA LYS A 99 -1.43 6.37 6.49
C LYS A 99 -1.64 6.87 7.91
N GLU A 100 -2.86 6.92 8.40
CA GLU A 100 -3.15 7.49 9.72
C GLU A 100 -2.37 6.81 10.85
N PRO A 101 -2.37 5.46 10.99
CA PRO A 101 -1.62 4.77 12.03
C PRO A 101 -0.10 4.93 11.88
N VAL A 102 0.41 4.98 10.64
CA VAL A 102 1.84 5.11 10.35
C VAL A 102 2.34 6.51 10.70
N VAL A 103 1.64 7.55 10.25
CA VAL A 103 1.95 8.95 10.58
C VAL A 103 1.84 9.20 12.09
N ALA A 104 0.80 8.67 12.74
CA ALA A 104 0.65 8.78 14.18
C ALA A 104 1.80 8.09 14.95
N ARG A 105 2.31 6.97 14.46
CA ARG A 105 3.47 6.29 15.04
C ARG A 105 4.74 7.14 14.88
N ALA A 106 5.00 7.68 13.71
CA ALA A 106 6.17 8.52 13.44
C ALA A 106 6.19 9.78 14.35
N ARG A 107 5.03 10.41 14.55
CA ARG A 107 4.88 11.50 15.51
C ARG A 107 5.27 11.09 16.94
N ARG A 108 4.77 9.95 17.41
CA ARG A 108 5.09 9.42 18.76
C ARG A 108 6.57 9.07 18.92
N ALA A 109 7.21 8.62 17.85
CA ALA A 109 8.65 8.33 17.81
C ALA A 109 9.53 9.61 17.71
N GLY A 110 8.96 10.81 17.74
CA GLY A 110 9.69 12.06 17.65
C GLY A 110 10.18 12.42 16.24
N LEU A 111 9.58 11.84 15.19
CA LEU A 111 9.96 12.04 13.80
C LEU A 111 9.03 13.04 13.08
N GLY A 112 8.34 13.92 13.80
CA GLY A 112 7.34 14.81 13.22
C GLY A 112 7.84 15.70 12.07
N ASP A 113 9.08 16.14 12.12
CA ASP A 113 9.78 16.98 11.14
C ASP A 113 10.56 16.18 10.09
N ARG A 114 10.78 14.87 10.32
CA ARG A 114 11.65 14.00 9.52
C ARG A 114 10.92 12.79 8.93
N PHE A 115 9.59 12.78 8.96
CA PHE A 115 8.77 11.72 8.39
C PHE A 115 7.71 12.28 7.46
N ALA A 116 7.53 11.63 6.32
CA ALA A 116 6.34 11.75 5.49
C ALA A 116 5.93 10.36 5.01
N GLY A 117 4.66 10.00 5.21
CA GLY A 117 4.13 8.74 4.72
C GLY A 117 3.96 8.77 3.21
N ALA A 118 4.22 7.66 2.53
CA ALA A 118 3.91 7.51 1.12
C ALA A 118 3.09 6.24 0.86
N HIS A 119 2.33 6.24 -0.24
CA HIS A 119 1.59 5.06 -0.71
C HIS A 119 1.53 5.07 -2.24
N PRO A 120 2.38 4.32 -2.94
CA PRO A 120 2.31 4.19 -4.39
C PRO A 120 1.13 3.28 -4.79
N LEU A 121 0.28 3.78 -5.70
CA LEU A 121 -0.80 2.99 -6.28
C LEU A 121 -0.26 2.08 -7.40
N ALA A 122 0.68 1.22 -7.06
CA ALA A 122 1.38 0.30 -7.97
C ALA A 122 1.32 -1.16 -7.47
N GLY A 123 0.28 -1.48 -6.71
CA GLY A 123 0.07 -2.79 -6.10
C GLY A 123 0.02 -3.92 -7.12
N THR A 124 0.45 -5.10 -6.70
CA THR A 124 0.38 -6.36 -7.45
C THR A 124 0.03 -7.49 -6.51
N HIS A 125 -0.64 -8.51 -7.04
CA HIS A 125 -0.88 -9.77 -6.32
C HIS A 125 0.39 -10.62 -6.15
N ALA A 126 1.44 -10.36 -6.95
CA ALA A 126 2.72 -11.04 -6.83
C ALA A 126 3.57 -10.39 -5.73
N SER A 127 4.30 -11.20 -4.97
CA SER A 127 5.13 -10.79 -3.83
C SER A 127 6.59 -11.20 -4.00
N GLY A 128 7.45 -10.66 -3.14
CA GLY A 128 8.88 -10.95 -3.12
C GLY A 128 9.66 -10.28 -4.25
N TRP A 129 10.98 -10.50 -4.25
CA TRP A 129 11.89 -9.93 -5.24
C TRP A 129 11.53 -10.29 -6.69
N LYS A 130 11.06 -11.50 -6.95
CA LYS A 130 10.68 -11.95 -8.31
C LYS A 130 9.62 -11.06 -8.97
N ALA A 131 8.86 -10.32 -8.17
CA ALA A 131 7.88 -9.38 -8.66
C ALA A 131 8.45 -7.95 -8.81
N ALA A 132 9.69 -7.69 -8.40
CA ALA A 132 10.32 -6.37 -8.58
C ALA A 132 10.62 -6.09 -10.05
N ARG A 133 10.39 -4.84 -10.48
CA ARG A 133 10.65 -4.35 -11.83
C ARG A 133 11.07 -2.89 -11.79
N PRO A 134 12.09 -2.49 -12.57
CA PRO A 134 12.64 -1.13 -12.51
C PRO A 134 11.70 -0.04 -13.08
N ASP A 135 10.63 -0.43 -13.76
CA ASP A 135 9.64 0.46 -14.37
C ASP A 135 8.28 0.49 -13.64
N ARG A 136 8.14 -0.29 -12.57
CA ARG A 136 6.88 -0.49 -11.85
C ARG A 136 6.25 0.80 -11.33
N LEU A 137 7.07 1.75 -10.91
CA LEU A 137 6.63 2.96 -10.22
C LEU A 137 6.47 4.16 -11.15
N ARG A 138 6.90 4.05 -12.41
CA ARG A 138 6.78 5.11 -13.40
C ARG A 138 5.32 5.48 -13.66
N GLY A 139 5.03 6.76 -13.57
CA GLY A 139 3.69 7.30 -13.82
C GLY A 139 2.62 6.91 -12.80
N CYS A 140 2.94 6.08 -11.78
CA CYS A 140 1.95 5.75 -10.76
C CYS A 140 1.65 6.96 -9.87
N VAL A 141 0.41 7.09 -9.45
CA VAL A 141 0.04 8.04 -8.39
C VAL A 141 0.62 7.58 -7.08
N VAL A 142 1.22 8.51 -6.33
CA VAL A 142 1.75 8.26 -5.00
C VAL A 142 1.11 9.23 -4.02
N TYR A 143 0.30 8.75 -3.11
CA TYR A 143 -0.20 9.59 -2.05
C TYR A 143 0.89 9.84 -1.02
N VAL A 144 1.13 11.12 -0.70
CA VAL A 144 2.09 11.56 0.33
C VAL A 144 1.34 12.24 1.45
N SER A 145 1.64 11.87 2.69
CA SER A 145 0.96 12.41 3.87
C SER A 145 1.95 13.02 4.85
N GLU A 146 1.66 14.25 5.25
CA GLU A 146 2.43 14.98 6.26
C GLU A 146 2.09 14.51 7.68
N THR A 147 3.03 14.74 8.58
CA THR A 147 2.79 14.49 10.01
C THR A 147 1.92 15.57 10.66
N GLY A 148 1.76 16.73 10.04
CA GLY A 148 1.13 17.91 10.62
C GLY A 148 1.96 18.61 11.73
N ALA A 149 3.23 18.24 11.91
CA ALA A 149 4.17 19.01 12.70
C ALA A 149 4.54 20.33 11.97
N PRO A 150 4.94 21.41 12.68
CA PRO A 150 5.24 22.70 12.06
C PRO A 150 6.26 22.63 10.91
N GLU A 151 7.22 21.73 10.99
CA GLU A 151 8.26 21.51 9.96
C GLU A 151 8.02 20.24 9.12
N GLY A 152 6.90 19.56 9.30
CA GLY A 152 6.58 18.30 8.62
C GLY A 152 6.47 18.42 7.10
N HIS A 153 6.12 19.59 6.59
CA HIS A 153 6.08 19.88 5.16
C HIS A 153 7.44 19.75 4.47
N ARG A 154 8.57 19.93 5.19
CA ARG A 154 9.91 19.72 4.64
C ARG A 154 10.14 18.27 4.26
N ALA A 155 9.79 17.32 5.14
CA ALA A 155 9.91 15.92 4.87
C ALA A 155 8.98 15.50 3.70
N ALA A 156 7.74 15.98 3.69
CA ALA A 156 6.80 15.70 2.61
C ALA A 156 7.31 16.24 1.25
N SER A 157 7.79 17.48 1.20
CA SER A 157 8.37 18.06 -0.02
C SER A 157 9.57 17.25 -0.54
N ALA A 158 10.45 16.81 0.36
CA ALA A 158 11.60 15.99 -0.02
C ALA A 158 11.18 14.59 -0.53
N VAL A 159 10.19 13.96 0.11
CA VAL A 159 9.64 12.67 -0.32
C VAL A 159 8.93 12.82 -1.67
N MET A 160 8.10 13.85 -1.86
CA MET A 160 7.45 14.11 -3.16
C MET A 160 8.48 14.30 -4.26
N ALA A 161 9.51 15.14 -4.03
CA ALA A 161 10.57 15.35 -5.01
C ALA A 161 11.37 14.06 -5.32
N PHE A 162 11.56 13.16 -4.33
CA PHE A 162 12.16 11.86 -4.58
C PHE A 162 11.29 10.99 -5.50
N TRP A 163 9.98 10.91 -5.23
CA TRP A 163 9.05 10.16 -6.07
C TRP A 163 8.95 10.71 -7.48
N GLU A 164 8.92 12.03 -7.66
CA GLU A 164 8.84 12.70 -8.96
C GLU A 164 10.16 12.62 -9.73
N ASP A 165 11.26 13.13 -9.15
CA ASP A 165 12.53 13.33 -9.86
C ASP A 165 13.32 12.02 -10.07
N VAL A 166 13.19 11.05 -9.15
CA VAL A 166 13.98 9.81 -9.14
C VAL A 166 13.17 8.62 -9.62
N LEU A 167 11.90 8.52 -9.21
CA LEU A 167 11.05 7.38 -9.54
C LEU A 167 10.06 7.66 -10.67
N GLU A 168 10.06 8.89 -11.23
CA GLU A 168 9.20 9.30 -12.35
C GLU A 168 7.71 8.99 -12.07
N ALA A 169 7.30 9.11 -10.80
CA ALA A 169 5.93 8.90 -10.34
C ALA A 169 5.19 10.25 -10.21
N ALA A 170 3.89 10.19 -9.94
CA ALA A 170 3.04 11.37 -9.77
C ALA A 170 2.61 11.52 -8.29
N PRO A 171 3.41 12.20 -7.43
CA PRO A 171 3.08 12.38 -6.03
C PRO A 171 1.94 13.38 -5.84
N VAL A 172 1.01 13.05 -4.92
CA VAL A 172 -0.13 13.89 -4.54
C VAL A 172 -0.18 13.99 -3.02
N LEU A 173 -0.18 15.22 -2.50
CA LEU A 173 -0.31 15.46 -1.07
C LEU A 173 -1.75 15.18 -0.62
N ILE A 174 -1.91 14.44 0.49
CA ILE A 174 -3.21 14.09 1.06
C ILE A 174 -3.12 14.02 2.58
N ASP A 175 -4.18 14.46 3.27
CA ASP A 175 -4.34 14.22 4.72
C ASP A 175 -4.38 12.72 5.01
N PRO A 176 -3.66 12.21 6.04
CA PRO A 176 -3.60 10.78 6.32
C PRO A 176 -4.96 10.13 6.60
N GLY A 177 -5.85 10.84 7.31
CA GLY A 177 -7.21 10.35 7.56
C GLY A 177 -8.08 10.38 6.30
N ALA A 178 -7.93 11.42 5.46
CA ALA A 178 -8.62 11.48 4.16
C ALA A 178 -8.14 10.35 3.23
N HIS A 179 -6.84 10.05 3.21
CA HIS A 179 -6.27 8.90 2.52
C HIS A 179 -6.96 7.61 2.94
N ASP A 180 -6.99 7.32 4.24
CA ASP A 180 -7.50 6.04 4.75
C ASP A 180 -9.01 5.92 4.52
N ARG A 181 -9.78 7.02 4.63
CA ARG A 181 -11.21 7.05 4.24
C ARG A 181 -11.40 6.75 2.74
N GLN A 182 -10.60 7.37 1.88
CA GLN A 182 -10.67 7.11 0.43
C GLN A 182 -10.33 5.66 0.09
N LEU A 183 -9.26 5.12 0.67
CA LEU A 183 -8.83 3.74 0.44
C LEU A 183 -9.82 2.71 1.03
N ALA A 184 -10.56 3.07 2.07
CA ALA A 184 -11.65 2.22 2.58
C ALA A 184 -12.66 1.89 1.49
N TRP A 185 -13.03 2.86 0.64
CA TRP A 185 -13.99 2.68 -0.44
C TRP A 185 -13.38 2.11 -1.72
N THR A 186 -12.21 2.61 -2.12
CA THR A 186 -11.65 2.33 -3.44
C THR A 186 -10.78 1.07 -3.50
N SER A 187 -10.36 0.56 -2.35
CA SER A 187 -9.45 -0.60 -2.24
C SER A 187 -9.91 -1.61 -1.19
N HIS A 188 -10.08 -1.18 0.07
CA HIS A 188 -10.28 -2.12 1.17
C HIS A 188 -11.67 -2.77 1.15
N LEU A 189 -12.72 -2.01 0.82
CA LEU A 189 -14.08 -2.56 0.67
C LEU A 189 -14.18 -3.59 -0.46
N PRO A 190 -13.71 -3.33 -1.71
CA PRO A 190 -13.69 -4.34 -2.75
C PRO A 190 -12.99 -5.64 -2.34
N GLN A 191 -11.87 -5.51 -1.64
CA GLN A 191 -11.13 -6.66 -1.13
C GLN A 191 -11.92 -7.43 -0.04
N ALA A 192 -12.49 -6.70 0.93
CA ALA A 192 -13.28 -7.30 2.01
C ALA A 192 -14.51 -8.04 1.46
N VAL A 193 -15.21 -7.44 0.49
CA VAL A 193 -16.37 -8.06 -0.19
C VAL A 193 -15.94 -9.31 -0.96
N SER A 194 -14.80 -9.25 -1.65
CA SER A 194 -14.25 -10.42 -2.35
C SER A 194 -13.93 -11.57 -1.38
N TYR A 195 -13.34 -11.29 -0.21
CA TYR A 195 -13.13 -12.30 0.83
C TYR A 195 -14.45 -12.84 1.38
N ALA A 196 -15.43 -11.98 1.67
CA ALA A 196 -16.73 -12.39 2.19
C ALA A 196 -17.48 -13.30 1.20
N LEU A 197 -17.45 -12.98 -0.11
CA LEU A 197 -18.02 -13.81 -1.16
C LEU A 197 -17.30 -15.17 -1.26
N ALA A 198 -15.97 -15.17 -1.31
CA ALA A 198 -15.17 -16.39 -1.39
C ALA A 198 -15.42 -17.30 -0.17
N TRP A 199 -15.46 -16.71 1.05
CA TRP A 199 -15.78 -17.43 2.29
C TRP A 199 -17.19 -18.03 2.25
N THR A 200 -18.18 -17.29 1.75
CA THR A 200 -19.57 -17.77 1.61
C THR A 200 -19.63 -18.96 0.66
N LEU A 201 -18.99 -18.87 -0.50
CA LEU A 201 -18.98 -19.95 -1.48
C LEU A 201 -18.24 -21.19 -0.95
N ALA A 202 -17.14 -21.02 -0.26
CA ALA A 202 -16.36 -22.11 0.34
C ALA A 202 -17.12 -22.87 1.43
N ASN A 203 -17.96 -22.16 2.21
CA ASN A 203 -18.74 -22.76 3.29
C ASN A 203 -20.12 -23.30 2.87
N ARG A 204 -20.50 -23.15 1.60
CA ARG A 204 -21.65 -23.84 1.02
C ARG A 204 -21.17 -25.17 0.46
N ALA A 205 -21.78 -26.28 0.86
CA ALA A 205 -21.44 -27.63 0.38
C ALA A 205 -21.81 -27.80 -1.12
N LEU A 206 -21.14 -27.06 -1.98
CA LEU A 206 -21.31 -27.06 -3.45
C LEU A 206 -20.39 -28.13 -4.09
N GLY A 207 -20.32 -29.33 -3.49
CA GLY A 207 -19.45 -30.39 -3.99
C GLY A 207 -19.73 -30.74 -5.46
N GLY A 208 -18.67 -30.80 -6.26
CA GLY A 208 -18.75 -31.17 -7.70
C GLY A 208 -19.28 -30.09 -8.64
N VAL A 209 -19.48 -28.83 -8.15
CA VAL A 209 -19.92 -27.71 -8.99
C VAL A 209 -18.71 -26.99 -9.61
N SER A 210 -18.75 -26.75 -10.92
CA SER A 210 -17.79 -25.87 -11.60
C SER A 210 -18.24 -24.41 -11.46
N PHE A 211 -17.33 -23.56 -10.97
CA PHE A 211 -17.58 -22.11 -10.92
C PHE A 211 -17.30 -21.47 -12.27
N GLY A 212 -18.25 -20.66 -12.75
CA GLY A 212 -18.09 -19.85 -13.95
C GLY A 212 -17.20 -18.62 -13.75
N THR A 213 -16.92 -17.89 -14.84
CA THR A 213 -16.06 -16.71 -14.87
C THR A 213 -16.49 -15.63 -13.88
N GLY A 214 -17.80 -15.41 -13.71
CA GLY A 214 -18.31 -14.43 -12.75
C GLY A 214 -17.84 -14.66 -11.30
N ALA A 215 -17.87 -15.91 -10.83
CA ALA A 215 -17.37 -16.26 -9.51
C ALA A 215 -15.84 -16.08 -9.42
N MET A 216 -15.10 -16.50 -10.46
CA MET A 216 -13.65 -16.36 -10.52
C MET A 216 -13.21 -14.91 -10.51
N ASP A 217 -13.85 -14.06 -11.31
CA ASP A 217 -13.50 -12.63 -11.41
C ASP A 217 -13.80 -11.89 -10.11
N THR A 218 -14.97 -12.13 -9.50
CA THR A 218 -15.40 -11.44 -8.28
C THR A 218 -14.64 -11.91 -7.03
N THR A 219 -14.13 -13.13 -7.00
CA THR A 219 -13.31 -13.66 -5.89
C THR A 219 -11.81 -13.55 -6.13
N ARG A 220 -11.36 -13.04 -7.26
CA ARG A 220 -9.92 -12.95 -7.62
C ARG A 220 -9.08 -12.26 -6.55
N LEU A 221 -9.59 -11.19 -5.95
CA LEU A 221 -8.88 -10.45 -4.90
C LEU A 221 -8.68 -11.29 -3.63
N ALA A 222 -9.56 -12.25 -3.34
CA ALA A 222 -9.45 -13.11 -2.17
C ALA A 222 -8.22 -14.06 -2.19
N ALA A 223 -7.50 -14.14 -3.31
CA ALA A 223 -6.22 -14.84 -3.41
C ALA A 223 -5.03 -14.07 -2.80
N SER A 224 -5.24 -12.84 -2.34
CA SER A 224 -4.20 -12.03 -1.70
C SER A 224 -3.82 -12.58 -0.32
N SER A 225 -2.61 -12.21 0.17
CA SER A 225 -2.07 -12.66 1.45
C SER A 225 -2.99 -12.34 2.64
N PRO A 226 -3.46 -13.34 3.40
CA PRO A 226 -4.30 -13.10 4.58
C PRO A 226 -3.57 -12.30 5.67
N ASP A 227 -2.27 -12.51 5.88
CA ASP A 227 -1.49 -11.81 6.91
C ASP A 227 -1.45 -10.30 6.64
N MET A 228 -1.13 -9.92 5.40
CA MET A 228 -1.10 -8.51 4.99
C MET A 228 -2.49 -7.86 5.12
N TRP A 229 -3.53 -8.55 4.65
CA TRP A 229 -4.89 -8.00 4.67
C TRP A 229 -5.51 -7.97 6.05
N THR A 230 -5.15 -8.89 6.94
CA THR A 230 -5.55 -8.80 8.35
C THR A 230 -5.08 -7.49 8.98
N ASP A 231 -3.82 -7.12 8.77
CA ASP A 231 -3.28 -5.86 9.27
C ASP A 231 -3.97 -4.64 8.62
N LEU A 232 -4.14 -4.63 7.31
CA LEU A 232 -4.81 -3.52 6.59
C LEU A 232 -6.26 -3.30 7.06
N LEU A 233 -7.04 -4.38 7.18
CA LEU A 233 -8.43 -4.30 7.63
C LEU A 233 -8.53 -3.79 9.06
N LEU A 234 -7.62 -4.22 9.95
CA LEU A 234 -7.60 -3.79 11.35
C LEU A 234 -7.11 -2.35 11.52
N TYR A 235 -6.11 -1.93 10.76
CA TYR A 235 -5.57 -0.57 10.86
C TYR A 235 -6.50 0.49 10.24
N ASN A 236 -7.31 0.13 9.24
CA ASN A 236 -8.34 1.02 8.68
C ASN A 236 -9.76 0.67 9.15
N ARG A 237 -9.87 0.00 10.31
CA ARG A 237 -11.15 -0.53 10.82
C ARG A 237 -12.28 0.50 10.87
N PRO A 238 -12.11 1.73 11.39
CA PRO A 238 -13.25 2.65 11.51
C PRO A 238 -13.91 2.96 10.17
N ALA A 239 -13.13 3.41 9.19
CA ALA A 239 -13.65 3.77 7.87
C ALA A 239 -14.17 2.54 7.10
N LEU A 240 -13.50 1.40 7.23
CA LEU A 240 -13.94 0.18 6.55
C LEU A 240 -15.22 -0.40 7.17
N THR A 241 -15.39 -0.32 8.50
CA THR A 241 -16.63 -0.78 9.15
C THR A 241 -17.83 0.01 8.66
N GLU A 242 -17.70 1.33 8.53
CA GLU A 242 -18.74 2.19 7.93
C GLU A 242 -19.07 1.77 6.49
N ALA A 243 -18.04 1.56 5.65
CA ALA A 243 -18.24 1.14 4.27
C ALA A 243 -18.91 -0.23 4.16
N LEU A 244 -18.56 -1.17 5.03
CA LEU A 244 -19.22 -2.48 5.10
C LEU A 244 -20.69 -2.39 5.50
N GLN A 245 -21.03 -1.58 6.51
CA GLN A 245 -22.43 -1.38 6.94
C GLN A 245 -23.32 -0.83 5.82
N ILE A 246 -22.77 0.11 5.03
CA ILE A 246 -23.48 0.66 3.87
C ILE A 246 -23.65 -0.43 2.79
N THR A 247 -22.66 -1.25 2.57
CA THR A 247 -22.72 -2.37 1.61
C THR A 247 -23.69 -3.46 2.06
N GLU A 248 -23.75 -3.78 3.35
CA GLU A 248 -24.74 -4.69 3.93
C GLU A 248 -26.17 -4.17 3.71
N SER A 249 -26.38 -2.87 3.88
CA SER A 249 -27.68 -2.23 3.62
C SER A 249 -28.07 -2.31 2.14
N ALA A 250 -27.13 -2.13 1.23
CA ALA A 250 -27.37 -2.28 -0.21
C ALA A 250 -27.73 -3.73 -0.58
N LEU A 251 -27.06 -4.72 0.00
CA LEU A 251 -27.39 -6.14 -0.19
C LEU A 251 -28.78 -6.48 0.38
N ALA A 252 -29.14 -5.91 1.54
CA ALA A 252 -30.46 -6.09 2.13
C ALA A 252 -31.57 -5.51 1.24
N GLU A 253 -31.33 -4.34 0.64
CA GLU A 253 -32.29 -3.73 -0.30
C GLU A 253 -32.46 -4.57 -1.57
N LEU A 254 -31.36 -5.04 -2.17
CA LEU A 254 -31.43 -5.96 -3.32
C LEU A 254 -32.30 -7.18 -3.00
N ARG A 255 -32.07 -7.81 -1.84
CA ARG A 255 -32.86 -8.96 -1.38
C ARG A 255 -34.34 -8.58 -1.21
N ARG A 256 -34.64 -7.46 -0.56
CA ARG A 256 -36.02 -6.97 -0.37
C ARG A 256 -36.77 -6.80 -1.68
N LEU A 257 -36.14 -6.19 -2.69
CA LEU A 257 -36.75 -6.00 -4.02
C LEU A 257 -37.05 -7.34 -4.70
N MET A 258 -36.12 -8.31 -4.57
CA MET A 258 -36.32 -9.68 -5.10
C MET A 258 -37.47 -10.41 -4.39
N GLU A 259 -37.53 -10.36 -3.06
CA GLU A 259 -38.59 -10.98 -2.25
C GLU A 259 -39.98 -10.38 -2.53
N ALA A 260 -40.04 -9.07 -2.79
CA ALA A 260 -41.24 -8.37 -3.15
C ALA A 260 -41.72 -8.59 -4.61
N GLY A 261 -40.86 -9.17 -5.47
CA GLY A 261 -41.12 -9.27 -6.91
C GLY A 261 -41.19 -7.90 -7.60
N ASP A 262 -40.57 -6.85 -7.00
CA ASP A 262 -40.58 -5.48 -7.53
C ASP A 262 -39.60 -5.37 -8.71
N SER A 263 -40.11 -5.66 -9.90
CA SER A 263 -39.30 -5.67 -11.13
C SER A 263 -38.84 -4.26 -11.55
N GLU A 264 -39.60 -3.22 -11.26
CA GLU A 264 -39.25 -1.84 -11.60
C GLU A 264 -38.17 -1.33 -10.67
N GLY A 265 -38.33 -1.49 -9.35
CA GLY A 265 -37.32 -1.15 -8.36
C GLY A 265 -36.01 -1.93 -8.56
N LEU A 266 -36.12 -3.21 -8.88
CA LEU A 266 -34.92 -4.04 -9.17
C LEU A 266 -34.18 -3.54 -10.41
N ARG A 267 -34.89 -3.18 -11.47
CA ARG A 267 -34.28 -2.60 -12.68
C ARG A 267 -33.55 -1.29 -12.36
N ALA A 268 -34.21 -0.37 -11.62
CA ALA A 268 -33.60 0.90 -11.23
C ALA A 268 -32.31 0.70 -10.39
N TYR A 269 -32.34 -0.26 -9.47
CA TYR A 269 -31.15 -0.64 -8.67
C TYR A 269 -29.99 -1.10 -9.55
N LEU A 270 -30.24 -2.02 -10.47
CA LEU A 270 -29.23 -2.58 -11.38
C LEU A 270 -28.72 -1.53 -12.38
N ASP A 271 -29.58 -0.65 -12.89
CA ASP A 271 -29.19 0.45 -13.80
C ASP A 271 -28.25 1.44 -13.09
N THR A 272 -28.50 1.74 -11.81
CA THR A 272 -27.60 2.59 -11.02
C THR A 272 -26.20 1.98 -10.91
N ALA A 273 -26.10 0.69 -10.60
CA ALA A 273 -24.84 -0.02 -10.50
C ALA A 273 -24.10 -0.10 -11.85
N ARG A 274 -24.83 -0.37 -12.94
CA ARG A 274 -24.28 -0.39 -14.30
C ARG A 274 -23.71 0.97 -14.70
N ASN A 275 -24.46 2.06 -14.49
CA ASN A 275 -24.03 3.41 -14.84
C ASN A 275 -22.76 3.82 -14.10
N PHE A 276 -22.63 3.45 -12.83
CA PHE A 276 -21.39 3.64 -12.07
C PHE A 276 -20.21 2.88 -12.71
N ARG A 277 -20.42 1.59 -13.03
CA ARG A 277 -19.34 0.77 -13.63
C ARG A 277 -18.89 1.32 -14.99
N GLU A 278 -19.82 1.71 -15.86
CA GLU A 278 -19.51 2.33 -17.16
C GLU A 278 -18.79 3.68 -17.02
N GLY A 279 -19.00 4.38 -15.90
CA GLY A 279 -18.29 5.63 -15.59
C GLY A 279 -16.82 5.44 -15.22
N LEU A 280 -16.42 4.25 -14.74
CA LEU A 280 -15.01 3.96 -14.38
C LEU A 280 -14.10 3.73 -15.59
N ASP A 281 -14.67 3.45 -16.77
CA ASP A 281 -13.92 3.17 -18.00
C ASP A 281 -13.69 4.44 -18.86
N ARG A 282 -14.14 5.61 -18.38
CA ARG A 282 -13.98 6.93 -18.99
C ARG A 282 -12.89 7.74 -18.33
#